data_32cd2491f1671be4d47ec3b3038afbb7
#
_entry.id   32cd2491f1671be4d47ec3b3038afbb7
#
_cell.length_a   1.000
_cell.length_b   1.000
_cell.length_c   1.000
_cell.angle_alpha   90.00
_cell.angle_beta   90.00
_cell.angle_gamma   90.00
#
_symmetry.space_group_name_H-M   'P 1'
#
loop_
_entity.id
_entity.type
_entity.pdbx_description
1 polymer ?
#
loop_
_entity_poly.entity_id
_entity_poly.type
_entity_poly.pdbx_seq_one_letter_code
_entity_poly.pdbx_strand_id
1 'polypeptide(L)'
;MKSISRITGKFFYTLLFLVPTLAFSEASDYNMPIGVTEVSEEIFDLHMLIMWICVWIGVVVFGIMFWSLWKYRKSSGAIAAKFDDHYWLEIGWTVAATVILVGMAIPSTSVMIKAYDDTEGDINIMVTGYQWKWQYTYLEEGVSFFSNLATSQEEIDNALPKGEFYLSEVDEPLVIPINKRIRFLITGNDVIHSWWVPDFAVKQDAVPGFINTAWTNVPKPGIYRGACTELCGLKHAFMPVVVRAVEQEEYEAWIVEKIALAEAEKLLTEKIWTKAELVERGQRVYLKNCVACHQANGQGLPPVFPSLEGSQIVMRDKARNIEILMEGVQGAAMQAFSKQLSEVDIASVITYTRDSWSNGKNGDGEIVVPMDIVDYKNRAKL
;
A
#
# COMPACT_ATOMS: atom_id res chain seq x y z
N MET A 1 -33.18 -54.89 -12.60
CA MET A 1 -32.60 -54.24 -11.40
C MET A 1 -31.12 -54.50 -11.17
N LYS A 2 -30.29 -54.87 -12.16
CA LYS A 2 -28.84 -55.13 -12.03
C LYS A 2 -27.93 -54.09 -12.67
N SER A 3 -28.48 -53.04 -13.30
CA SER A 3 -27.69 -52.04 -14.05
C SER A 3 -27.35 -50.77 -13.29
N ILE A 4 -28.12 -50.40 -12.26
CA ILE A 4 -27.95 -49.13 -11.52
C ILE A 4 -26.78 -49.18 -10.48
N SER A 5 -26.53 -50.37 -9.95
CA SER A 5 -25.47 -50.57 -8.90
C SER A 5 -24.03 -50.45 -9.46
N ARG A 6 -23.83 -50.63 -10.77
CA ARG A 6 -22.50 -50.52 -11.37
C ARG A 6 -22.11 -49.08 -11.78
N ILE A 7 -23.09 -48.18 -11.91
CA ILE A 7 -22.83 -46.77 -12.27
C ILE A 7 -22.47 -45.98 -11.02
N THR A 8 -23.11 -46.26 -9.87
CA THR A 8 -22.81 -45.58 -8.59
C THR A 8 -21.41 -45.91 -8.04
N GLY A 9 -20.96 -47.17 -8.19
CA GLY A 9 -19.61 -47.57 -7.76
C GLY A 9 -18.49 -46.88 -8.57
N LYS A 10 -18.67 -46.73 -9.90
CA LYS A 10 -17.65 -46.05 -10.72
C LYS A 10 -17.59 -44.55 -10.51
N PHE A 11 -18.70 -43.91 -10.21
CA PHE A 11 -18.75 -42.47 -9.89
C PHE A 11 -18.06 -42.16 -8.55
N PHE A 12 -18.17 -43.05 -7.57
CA PHE A 12 -17.53 -42.88 -6.26
C PHE A 12 -16.00 -43.06 -6.35
N TYR A 13 -15.52 -44.00 -7.17
CA TYR A 13 -14.08 -44.21 -7.37
C TYR A 13 -13.45 -43.08 -8.23
N THR A 14 -14.19 -42.48 -9.17
CA THR A 14 -13.69 -41.35 -9.98
C THR A 14 -13.60 -40.06 -9.15
N LEU A 15 -14.47 -39.88 -8.16
CA LEU A 15 -14.39 -38.73 -7.23
C LEU A 15 -13.21 -38.85 -6.24
N LEU A 16 -12.85 -40.09 -5.87
CA LEU A 16 -11.71 -40.34 -4.96
C LEU A 16 -10.33 -40.13 -5.63
N PHE A 17 -10.25 -40.24 -6.95
CA PHE A 17 -9.02 -40.02 -7.71
C PHE A 17 -8.80 -38.58 -8.18
N LEU A 18 -9.81 -37.70 -8.05
CA LEU A 18 -9.69 -36.26 -8.37
C LEU A 18 -9.23 -35.39 -7.21
N VAL A 19 -9.12 -35.96 -6.01
CA VAL A 19 -8.73 -35.24 -4.80
C VAL A 19 -7.19 -35.07 -4.59
N PRO A 20 -6.30 -35.92 -5.14
CA PRO A 20 -4.89 -35.83 -4.75
C PRO A 20 -4.04 -34.80 -5.49
N THR A 21 -4.54 -34.15 -6.52
CA THR A 21 -3.69 -33.20 -7.31
C THR A 21 -3.76 -31.73 -6.85
N LEU A 22 -4.57 -31.45 -5.81
CA LEU A 22 -4.66 -30.09 -5.22
C LEU A 22 -3.88 -29.92 -3.90
N ALA A 23 -3.08 -30.92 -3.49
CA ALA A 23 -2.59 -31.00 -2.13
C ALA A 23 -1.08 -30.77 -1.94
N PHE A 24 -0.41 -29.97 -2.80
CA PHE A 24 0.97 -29.58 -2.58
C PHE A 24 1.18 -28.06 -2.66
N SER A 25 0.24 -27.29 -2.12
CA SER A 25 0.54 -25.95 -1.61
C SER A 25 0.89 -26.09 -0.13
N GLU A 26 1.91 -25.42 0.33
CA GLU A 26 2.22 -25.40 1.77
C GLU A 26 1.00 -24.89 2.52
N ALA A 27 0.71 -25.47 3.70
CA ALA A 27 -0.47 -25.05 4.51
C ALA A 27 -0.42 -23.55 4.89
N SER A 28 0.77 -22.94 4.85
CA SER A 28 1.01 -21.51 4.99
C SER A 28 0.34 -20.64 3.92
N ASP A 29 0.12 -21.16 2.70
CA ASP A 29 -0.46 -20.40 1.59
C ASP A 29 -1.95 -20.12 1.75
N TYR A 30 -2.63 -20.87 2.61
CA TYR A 30 -4.07 -20.76 2.84
C TYR A 30 -4.45 -20.19 4.20
N ASN A 31 -3.47 -19.91 5.05
CA ASN A 31 -3.68 -19.37 6.38
C ASN A 31 -3.14 -17.94 6.47
N MET A 32 -3.53 -17.21 7.51
CA MET A 32 -2.96 -15.92 7.83
C MET A 32 -1.45 -16.07 8.13
N PRO A 33 -0.56 -15.19 7.62
CA PRO A 33 0.84 -15.19 8.01
C PRO A 33 0.99 -14.88 9.52
N ILE A 34 1.96 -15.51 10.17
CA ILE A 34 2.20 -15.30 11.60
C ILE A 34 2.74 -13.90 11.86
N GLY A 35 3.54 -13.37 10.92
CA GLY A 35 4.25 -12.11 11.09
C GLY A 35 5.50 -12.24 11.95
N VAL A 36 6.05 -11.11 12.41
CA VAL A 36 7.34 -11.08 13.11
C VAL A 36 7.31 -10.31 14.43
N THR A 37 6.21 -9.64 14.73
CA THR A 37 6.05 -8.81 15.94
C THR A 37 5.18 -9.53 16.97
N GLU A 38 5.32 -9.16 18.24
CA GLU A 38 4.47 -9.72 19.31
C GLU A 38 2.98 -9.53 19.02
N VAL A 39 2.60 -8.35 18.51
CA VAL A 39 1.20 -8.08 18.13
C VAL A 39 0.73 -8.98 16.99
N SER A 40 1.58 -9.24 15.98
CA SER A 40 1.21 -10.11 14.87
C SER A 40 1.05 -11.57 15.31
N GLU A 41 1.88 -12.04 16.24
CA GLU A 41 1.74 -13.37 16.84
C GLU A 41 0.43 -13.49 17.63
N GLU A 42 0.10 -12.51 18.47
CA GLU A 42 -1.18 -12.52 19.23
C GLU A 42 -2.41 -12.47 18.31
N ILE A 43 -2.36 -11.72 17.22
CA ILE A 43 -3.43 -11.69 16.22
C ILE A 43 -3.57 -13.04 15.52
N PHE A 44 -2.44 -13.70 15.19
CA PHE A 44 -2.46 -15.05 14.62
C PHE A 44 -3.07 -16.06 15.59
N ASP A 45 -2.69 -16.03 16.86
CA ASP A 45 -3.24 -16.92 17.88
C ASP A 45 -4.75 -16.71 18.07
N LEU A 46 -5.19 -15.47 18.07
CA LEU A 46 -6.61 -15.12 18.09
C LEU A 46 -7.35 -15.64 16.84
N HIS A 47 -6.76 -15.48 15.67
CA HIS A 47 -7.31 -16.03 14.43
C HIS A 47 -7.46 -17.56 14.51
N MET A 48 -6.43 -18.27 14.99
CA MET A 48 -6.48 -19.72 15.14
C MET A 48 -7.52 -20.17 16.17
N LEU A 49 -7.67 -19.44 17.27
CA LEU A 49 -8.73 -19.70 18.25
C LEU A 49 -10.12 -19.62 17.60
N ILE A 50 -10.38 -18.53 16.89
CA ILE A 50 -11.66 -18.32 16.19
C ILE A 50 -11.87 -19.38 15.11
N MET A 51 -10.84 -19.72 14.35
CA MET A 51 -10.88 -20.76 13.32
C MET A 51 -11.31 -22.11 13.90
N TRP A 52 -10.70 -22.53 15.01
CA TRP A 52 -11.06 -23.79 15.67
C TRP A 52 -12.49 -23.78 16.21
N ILE A 53 -12.95 -22.67 16.77
CA ILE A 53 -14.37 -22.52 17.18
C ILE A 53 -15.29 -22.72 15.98
N CYS A 54 -15.01 -22.06 14.84
CA CYS A 54 -15.78 -22.22 13.61
C CYS A 54 -15.77 -23.65 13.08
N VAL A 55 -14.61 -24.33 13.11
CA VAL A 55 -14.49 -25.75 12.71
C VAL A 55 -15.41 -26.64 13.57
N TRP A 56 -15.39 -26.47 14.90
CA TRP A 56 -16.23 -27.27 15.81
C TRP A 56 -17.72 -26.97 15.62
N ILE A 57 -18.10 -25.71 15.41
CA ILE A 57 -19.48 -25.35 15.05
C ILE A 57 -19.87 -26.07 13.75
N GLY A 58 -19.01 -26.04 12.74
CA GLY A 58 -19.23 -26.73 11.47
C GLY A 58 -19.40 -28.24 11.64
N VAL A 59 -18.54 -28.90 12.42
CA VAL A 59 -18.61 -30.33 12.72
C VAL A 59 -19.93 -30.68 13.35
N VAL A 60 -20.38 -29.92 14.35
CA VAL A 60 -21.66 -30.18 15.07
C VAL A 60 -22.85 -29.97 14.11
N VAL A 61 -22.91 -28.83 13.43
CA VAL A 61 -24.06 -28.47 12.57
C VAL A 61 -24.16 -29.42 11.36
N PHE A 62 -23.08 -29.62 10.63
CA PHE A 62 -23.08 -30.54 9.49
C PHE A 62 -23.21 -31.99 9.92
N GLY A 63 -22.65 -32.37 11.08
CA GLY A 63 -22.83 -33.69 11.64
C GLY A 63 -24.30 -34.01 11.91
N ILE A 64 -25.02 -33.10 12.58
CA ILE A 64 -26.47 -33.24 12.83
C ILE A 64 -27.25 -33.26 11.51
N MET A 65 -26.87 -32.39 10.56
CA MET A 65 -27.51 -32.31 9.24
C MET A 65 -27.36 -33.63 8.47
N PHE A 66 -26.16 -34.15 8.32
CA PHE A 66 -25.87 -35.38 7.57
C PHE A 66 -26.50 -36.62 8.28
N TRP A 67 -26.41 -36.64 9.62
CA TRP A 67 -27.11 -37.70 10.40
C TRP A 67 -28.62 -37.66 10.18
N SER A 68 -29.23 -36.47 10.14
CA SER A 68 -30.66 -36.31 9.90
C SER A 68 -31.06 -36.76 8.50
N LEU A 69 -30.28 -36.34 7.46
CA LEU A 69 -30.47 -36.75 6.08
C LEU A 69 -30.37 -38.28 5.90
N TRP A 70 -29.42 -38.90 6.59
CA TRP A 70 -29.27 -40.36 6.55
C TRP A 70 -30.38 -41.10 7.31
N LYS A 71 -30.70 -40.67 8.55
CA LYS A 71 -31.68 -41.34 9.41
C LYS A 71 -33.12 -41.17 8.92
N TYR A 72 -33.50 -40.00 8.48
CA TYR A 72 -34.87 -39.67 8.10
C TYR A 72 -35.12 -39.68 6.58
N ARG A 73 -34.26 -40.35 5.80
CA ARG A 73 -34.46 -40.50 4.35
C ARG A 73 -35.76 -41.25 4.07
N LYS A 74 -36.41 -40.94 2.93
CA LYS A 74 -37.68 -41.57 2.50
C LYS A 74 -37.64 -43.11 2.51
N SER A 75 -36.51 -43.71 2.16
CA SER A 75 -36.33 -45.18 2.13
C SER A 75 -36.30 -45.82 3.52
N SER A 76 -36.13 -45.06 4.61
CA SER A 76 -36.18 -45.57 5.98
C SER A 76 -37.57 -45.64 6.55
N GLY A 77 -38.63 -45.24 5.82
CA GLY A 77 -40.00 -45.19 6.29
C GLY A 77 -40.26 -44.13 7.38
N ALA A 78 -39.38 -43.14 7.50
CA ALA A 78 -39.52 -42.11 8.52
C ALA A 78 -40.81 -41.31 8.34
N ILE A 79 -41.53 -41.13 9.43
CA ILE A 79 -42.74 -40.31 9.50
C ILE A 79 -42.33 -38.96 10.07
N ALA A 80 -42.74 -37.89 9.38
CA ALA A 80 -42.44 -36.52 9.83
C ALA A 80 -43.13 -36.22 11.19
N ALA A 81 -42.41 -35.59 12.07
CA ALA A 81 -42.97 -35.07 13.30
C ALA A 81 -43.96 -33.93 12.99
N LYS A 82 -44.94 -33.74 13.92
CA LYS A 82 -45.99 -32.72 13.74
C LYS A 82 -45.72 -31.42 14.51
N PHE A 83 -44.59 -31.33 15.24
CA PHE A 83 -44.20 -30.09 15.90
C PHE A 83 -43.41 -29.20 14.93
N ASP A 84 -43.59 -27.92 15.00
CA ASP A 84 -42.97 -26.87 14.19
C ASP A 84 -42.11 -25.91 15.01
N ASP A 85 -42.21 -25.93 16.33
CA ASP A 85 -41.40 -25.14 17.25
C ASP A 85 -40.95 -25.95 18.49
N HIS A 86 -39.93 -25.49 19.18
CA HIS A 86 -39.49 -26.04 20.46
C HIS A 86 -38.77 -24.98 21.31
N TYR A 87 -39.51 -24.30 22.16
CA TYR A 87 -39.09 -23.14 22.97
C TYR A 87 -37.74 -23.31 23.68
N TRP A 88 -37.52 -24.43 24.36
CA TRP A 88 -36.26 -24.67 25.08
C TRP A 88 -35.08 -24.93 24.17
N LEU A 89 -35.29 -25.47 23.00
CA LEU A 89 -34.25 -25.68 22.01
C LEU A 89 -33.85 -24.35 21.40
N GLU A 90 -34.78 -23.45 21.11
CA GLU A 90 -34.55 -22.12 20.59
C GLU A 90 -33.75 -21.26 21.59
N ILE A 91 -34.13 -21.27 22.85
CA ILE A 91 -33.35 -20.63 23.92
C ILE A 91 -31.95 -21.24 23.97
N GLY A 92 -31.84 -22.56 23.92
CA GLY A 92 -30.57 -23.28 24.00
C GLY A 92 -29.55 -22.84 22.96
N TRP A 93 -29.92 -22.76 21.68
CA TRP A 93 -28.98 -22.34 20.64
C TRP A 93 -28.71 -20.83 20.66
N THR A 94 -29.68 -20.01 21.06
CA THR A 94 -29.46 -18.57 21.24
C THR A 94 -28.47 -18.28 22.36
N VAL A 95 -28.63 -18.94 23.50
CA VAL A 95 -27.71 -18.84 24.64
C VAL A 95 -26.31 -19.35 24.25
N ALA A 96 -26.25 -20.51 23.57
CA ALA A 96 -24.94 -21.05 23.12
C ALA A 96 -24.20 -20.11 22.21
N ALA A 97 -24.85 -19.52 21.19
CA ALA A 97 -24.25 -18.53 20.30
C ALA A 97 -23.80 -17.29 21.08
N THR A 98 -24.62 -16.78 21.99
CA THR A 98 -24.27 -15.60 22.81
C THR A 98 -23.05 -15.87 23.69
N VAL A 99 -22.96 -17.04 24.34
CA VAL A 99 -21.79 -17.42 25.16
C VAL A 99 -20.51 -17.49 24.33
N ILE A 100 -20.59 -18.08 23.13
CA ILE A 100 -19.43 -18.13 22.20
C ILE A 100 -18.98 -16.71 21.82
N LEU A 101 -19.91 -15.83 21.42
CA LEU A 101 -19.58 -14.45 21.03
C LEU A 101 -18.95 -13.66 22.18
N VAL A 102 -19.52 -13.73 23.39
CA VAL A 102 -18.96 -13.07 24.58
C VAL A 102 -17.59 -13.63 24.92
N GLY A 103 -17.42 -14.96 24.83
CA GLY A 103 -16.14 -15.62 25.07
C GLY A 103 -15.03 -15.19 24.09
N MET A 104 -15.39 -14.92 22.84
CA MET A 104 -14.45 -14.41 21.82
C MET A 104 -14.18 -12.90 21.98
N ALA A 105 -15.15 -12.12 22.43
CA ALA A 105 -15.01 -10.68 22.59
C ALA A 105 -13.91 -10.28 23.57
N ILE A 106 -13.70 -11.05 24.64
CA ILE A 106 -12.72 -10.77 25.70
C ILE A 106 -11.29 -10.78 25.13
N PRO A 107 -10.75 -11.87 24.54
CA PRO A 107 -9.42 -11.89 23.97
C PRO A 107 -9.27 -10.92 22.79
N SER A 108 -10.30 -10.77 21.95
CA SER A 108 -10.28 -9.84 20.81
C SER A 108 -10.11 -8.39 21.27
N THR A 109 -10.81 -7.99 22.34
CA THR A 109 -10.68 -6.64 22.90
C THR A 109 -9.29 -6.39 23.47
N SER A 110 -8.69 -7.38 24.14
CA SER A 110 -7.33 -7.27 24.68
C SER A 110 -6.30 -7.03 23.58
N VAL A 111 -6.32 -7.82 22.52
CA VAL A 111 -5.41 -7.66 21.37
C VAL A 111 -5.65 -6.33 20.67
N MET A 112 -6.92 -5.92 20.51
CA MET A 112 -7.25 -4.63 19.89
C MET A 112 -6.68 -3.45 20.68
N ILE A 113 -6.83 -3.42 22.00
CA ILE A 113 -6.29 -2.35 22.88
C ILE A 113 -4.77 -2.27 22.71
N LYS A 114 -4.07 -3.40 22.62
CA LYS A 114 -2.61 -3.44 22.43
C LYS A 114 -2.22 -2.95 21.03
N ALA A 115 -2.95 -3.34 19.99
CA ALA A 115 -2.66 -2.92 18.62
C ALA A 115 -2.86 -1.40 18.41
N TYR A 116 -3.80 -0.79 19.13
CA TYR A 116 -4.11 0.65 19.07
C TYR A 116 -3.45 1.47 20.20
N ASP A 117 -2.42 0.93 20.86
CA ASP A 117 -1.66 1.67 21.85
C ASP A 117 -0.89 2.81 21.17
N ASP A 118 -1.20 4.07 21.53
CA ASP A 118 -0.64 5.27 20.90
C ASP A 118 0.45 5.95 21.76
N THR A 119 1.02 5.24 22.74
CA THR A 119 2.15 5.76 23.52
C THR A 119 3.32 6.14 22.60
N GLU A 120 4.10 7.15 23.02
CA GLU A 120 5.26 7.63 22.26
C GLU A 120 6.22 6.49 21.90
N GLY A 121 6.75 6.55 20.67
CA GLY A 121 7.80 5.65 20.21
C GLY A 121 9.19 6.15 20.55
N ASP A 122 10.17 5.25 20.48
CA ASP A 122 11.59 5.63 20.49
C ASP A 122 11.93 6.47 19.23
N ILE A 123 11.22 6.23 18.14
CA ILE A 123 11.33 6.94 16.87
C ILE A 123 9.91 7.21 16.33
N ASN A 124 9.66 8.45 15.92
CA ASN A 124 8.40 8.86 15.33
C ASN A 124 8.56 9.15 13.85
N ILE A 125 7.78 8.45 13.00
CA ILE A 125 7.86 8.56 11.55
C ILE A 125 6.51 9.01 11.01
N MET A 126 6.48 10.18 10.35
CA MET A 126 5.33 10.59 9.57
C MET A 126 5.30 9.83 8.25
N VAL A 127 4.19 9.16 7.98
CA VAL A 127 3.90 8.45 6.73
C VAL A 127 2.82 9.21 6.00
N THR A 128 3.15 9.77 4.83
CA THR A 128 2.17 10.52 4.03
C THR A 128 1.95 9.82 2.70
N GLY A 129 0.68 9.46 2.43
CA GLY A 129 0.25 8.89 1.15
C GLY A 129 0.05 9.95 0.08
N TYR A 130 0.57 9.70 -1.11
CA TYR A 130 0.38 10.50 -2.33
C TYR A 130 -0.08 9.59 -3.48
N GLN A 131 -0.66 10.12 -4.50
CA GLN A 131 -0.94 9.43 -5.76
C GLN A 131 0.32 9.42 -6.66
N TRP A 132 1.13 8.38 -6.74
CA TRP A 132 1.03 7.03 -6.13
C TRP A 132 2.40 6.67 -5.59
N LYS A 133 2.70 7.10 -4.38
CA LYS A 133 3.97 6.92 -3.66
C LYS A 133 3.78 7.19 -2.17
N TRP A 134 4.74 6.81 -1.37
CA TRP A 134 4.77 7.15 0.04
C TRP A 134 5.87 8.18 0.32
N GLN A 135 5.63 9.11 1.24
CA GLN A 135 6.65 9.95 1.84
C GLN A 135 6.86 9.51 3.29
N TYR A 136 8.11 9.35 3.67
CA TYR A 136 8.51 9.08 5.04
C TYR A 136 9.30 10.26 5.59
N THR A 137 8.93 10.73 6.79
CA THR A 137 9.62 11.83 7.48
C THR A 137 9.93 11.40 8.91
N TYR A 138 11.19 11.28 9.24
CA TYR A 138 11.69 11.00 10.58
C TYR A 138 11.70 12.32 11.35
N LEU A 139 10.84 12.43 12.37
CA LEU A 139 10.54 13.72 12.99
C LEU A 139 11.69 14.26 13.82
N GLU A 140 12.41 13.39 14.50
CA GLU A 140 13.54 13.75 15.34
C GLU A 140 14.79 14.08 14.52
N GLU A 141 15.07 13.30 13.48
CA GLU A 141 16.27 13.43 12.65
C GLU A 141 16.10 14.45 11.51
N GLY A 142 14.85 14.84 11.20
CA GLY A 142 14.56 15.77 10.12
C GLY A 142 14.82 15.21 8.71
N VAL A 143 14.98 13.89 8.59
CA VAL A 143 15.16 13.19 7.30
C VAL A 143 13.82 12.95 6.65
N SER A 144 13.69 13.31 5.38
CA SER A 144 12.45 13.07 4.60
C SER A 144 12.77 12.65 3.18
N PHE A 145 12.05 11.64 2.68
CA PHE A 145 12.22 11.15 1.29
C PHE A 145 10.95 10.50 0.77
N PHE A 146 10.88 10.34 -0.56
CA PHE A 146 9.81 9.62 -1.23
C PHE A 146 10.25 8.21 -1.59
N SER A 147 9.33 7.28 -1.41
CA SER A 147 9.43 5.87 -1.77
C SER A 147 8.51 5.61 -2.95
N ASN A 148 9.07 5.30 -4.11
CA ASN A 148 8.34 5.06 -5.35
C ASN A 148 8.53 3.62 -5.79
N LEU A 149 7.62 3.14 -6.65
CA LEU A 149 7.74 1.83 -7.29
C LEU A 149 9.09 1.73 -8.04
N ALA A 150 9.83 0.65 -7.78
CA ALA A 150 11.09 0.35 -8.48
C ALA A 150 10.89 -0.45 -9.77
N THR A 151 9.75 -1.15 -9.94
CA THR A 151 9.45 -1.93 -11.15
C THR A 151 9.50 -1.05 -12.39
N SER A 152 10.28 -1.45 -13.37
CA SER A 152 10.47 -0.70 -14.60
C SER A 152 9.21 -0.67 -15.47
N GLN A 153 9.08 0.36 -16.32
CA GLN A 153 7.95 0.45 -17.25
C GLN A 153 7.97 -0.70 -18.27
N GLU A 154 9.16 -1.18 -18.65
CA GLU A 154 9.32 -2.30 -19.58
C GLU A 154 8.77 -3.61 -18.98
N GLU A 155 8.93 -3.85 -17.68
CA GLU A 155 8.31 -4.99 -17.00
C GLU A 155 6.79 -4.85 -16.91
N ILE A 156 6.30 -3.63 -16.65
CA ILE A 156 4.87 -3.33 -16.59
C ILE A 156 4.21 -3.57 -17.95
N ASP A 157 4.85 -3.14 -19.04
CA ASP A 157 4.39 -3.28 -20.42
C ASP A 157 4.66 -4.70 -21.00
N ASN A 158 5.20 -5.62 -20.20
CA ASN A 158 5.58 -6.99 -20.59
C ASN A 158 6.67 -7.03 -21.69
N ALA A 159 7.47 -5.99 -21.83
CA ALA A 159 8.63 -5.96 -22.71
C ALA A 159 9.83 -6.70 -22.10
N LEU A 160 9.88 -6.78 -20.76
CA LEU A 160 10.83 -7.58 -20.00
C LEU A 160 10.11 -8.63 -19.14
N PRO A 161 10.76 -9.73 -18.77
CA PRO A 161 10.23 -10.71 -17.82
C PRO A 161 10.01 -10.04 -16.45
N LYS A 162 8.91 -10.41 -15.79
CA LYS A 162 8.61 -9.93 -14.43
C LYS A 162 9.55 -10.56 -13.42
N GLY A 163 10.16 -9.72 -12.58
CA GLY A 163 10.97 -10.16 -11.45
C GLY A 163 10.15 -10.83 -10.33
N GLU A 164 10.84 -11.46 -9.38
CA GLU A 164 10.21 -12.15 -8.22
C GLU A 164 9.32 -11.20 -7.42
N PHE A 165 9.77 -9.95 -7.22
CA PHE A 165 9.04 -8.93 -6.46
C PHE A 165 8.35 -7.89 -7.37
N TYR A 166 7.81 -8.35 -8.49
CA TYR A 166 7.07 -7.50 -9.42
C TYR A 166 5.98 -6.70 -8.69
N LEU A 167 5.99 -5.38 -8.84
CA LEU A 167 5.14 -4.40 -8.16
C LEU A 167 5.25 -4.37 -6.62
N SER A 168 6.27 -4.99 -6.04
CA SER A 168 6.44 -5.11 -4.59
C SER A 168 7.80 -4.57 -4.10
N GLU A 169 8.56 -3.89 -4.96
CA GLU A 169 9.83 -3.24 -4.63
C GLU A 169 9.75 -1.72 -4.82
N VAL A 170 10.54 -1.00 -4.03
CA VAL A 170 10.65 0.46 -4.07
C VAL A 170 12.09 0.90 -4.31
N ASP A 171 12.23 2.13 -4.83
CA ASP A 171 13.55 2.75 -5.03
C ASP A 171 14.22 3.15 -3.69
N GLU A 172 13.43 3.56 -2.69
CA GLU A 172 13.90 3.98 -1.37
C GLU A 172 13.03 3.32 -0.29
N PRO A 173 13.50 2.25 0.38
CA PRO A 173 12.76 1.60 1.46
C PRO A 173 12.74 2.45 2.73
N LEU A 174 11.68 2.29 3.53
CA LEU A 174 11.65 2.77 4.90
C LEU A 174 12.65 1.97 5.74
N VAL A 175 13.58 2.63 6.45
CA VAL A 175 14.59 1.96 7.29
C VAL A 175 14.27 2.18 8.76
N ILE A 176 14.19 1.10 9.53
CA ILE A 176 13.91 1.16 10.96
C ILE A 176 14.92 0.30 11.74
N PRO A 177 15.33 0.69 12.94
CA PRO A 177 16.14 -0.19 13.79
C PRO A 177 15.28 -1.29 14.42
N ILE A 178 15.88 -2.46 14.64
CA ILE A 178 15.25 -3.55 15.40
C ILE A 178 15.16 -3.23 16.89
N ASN A 179 14.26 -3.91 17.59
CA ASN A 179 14.08 -3.83 19.05
C ASN A 179 13.79 -2.42 19.57
N LYS A 180 13.27 -1.55 18.71
CA LYS A 180 12.79 -0.22 19.06
C LYS A 180 11.31 -0.09 18.81
N ARG A 181 10.62 0.71 19.63
CA ARG A 181 9.22 1.07 19.38
C ARG A 181 9.18 2.17 18.33
N ILE A 182 8.71 1.84 17.16
CA ILE A 182 8.50 2.79 16.05
C ILE A 182 7.03 3.21 16.06
N ARG A 183 6.78 4.51 16.18
CA ARG A 183 5.45 5.09 16.07
C ARG A 183 5.27 5.71 14.68
N PHE A 184 4.23 5.30 14.00
CA PHE A 184 3.83 5.85 12.71
C PHE A 184 2.70 6.85 12.89
N LEU A 185 2.87 8.03 12.31
CA LEU A 185 1.87 9.09 12.19
C LEU A 185 1.42 9.12 10.72
N ILE A 186 0.23 8.59 10.43
CA ILE A 186 -0.19 8.23 9.08
C ILE A 186 -1.27 9.18 8.59
N THR A 187 -1.04 9.81 7.43
CA THR A 187 -1.95 10.77 6.80
C THR A 187 -1.91 10.67 5.27
N GLY A 188 -2.91 11.23 4.61
CA GLY A 188 -2.94 11.39 3.14
C GLY A 188 -2.73 12.86 2.74
N ASN A 189 -2.06 13.10 1.61
CA ASN A 189 -1.90 14.44 1.06
C ASN A 189 -3.04 14.81 0.09
N ASP A 190 -3.58 13.83 -0.61
CA ASP A 190 -4.52 14.02 -1.74
C ASP A 190 -5.83 13.24 -1.57
N VAL A 191 -5.81 11.93 -1.66
CA VAL A 191 -6.94 11.03 -1.47
C VAL A 191 -6.69 10.10 -0.27
N ILE A 192 -7.66 9.27 0.07
CA ILE A 192 -7.46 8.25 1.10
C ILE A 192 -6.57 7.14 0.52
N HIS A 193 -5.56 6.75 1.28
CA HIS A 193 -4.70 5.58 1.09
C HIS A 193 -4.77 4.72 2.35
N SER A 194 -4.18 3.53 2.35
CA SER A 194 -4.01 2.73 3.57
C SER A 194 -2.62 2.09 3.58
N TRP A 195 -1.85 2.39 4.61
CA TRP A 195 -0.50 1.85 4.80
C TRP A 195 -0.60 0.50 5.50
N TRP A 196 -0.13 -0.55 4.83
CA TRP A 196 -0.25 -1.92 5.31
C TRP A 196 1.06 -2.67 5.20
N VAL A 197 1.50 -3.28 6.29
CA VAL A 197 2.62 -4.23 6.37
C VAL A 197 2.13 -5.45 7.15
N PRO A 198 1.80 -6.55 6.47
CA PRO A 198 1.24 -7.76 7.09
C PRO A 198 2.06 -8.31 8.23
N ASP A 199 3.38 -8.42 8.04
CA ASP A 199 4.32 -8.98 9.02
C ASP A 199 4.36 -8.21 10.34
N PHE A 200 3.97 -6.94 10.33
CA PHE A 200 3.88 -6.10 11.53
C PHE A 200 2.49 -6.10 12.17
N ALA A 201 1.50 -6.70 11.49
CA ALA A 201 0.08 -6.56 11.78
C ALA A 201 -0.39 -5.08 11.80
N VAL A 202 0.27 -4.21 11.04
CA VAL A 202 -0.11 -2.80 10.90
C VAL A 202 -0.88 -2.61 9.61
N LYS A 203 -2.12 -2.13 9.74
CA LYS A 203 -2.95 -1.63 8.64
C LYS A 203 -3.67 -0.39 9.12
N GLN A 204 -3.34 0.76 8.53
CA GLN A 204 -3.90 2.03 8.97
C GLN A 204 -4.17 2.96 7.79
N ASP A 205 -5.38 3.52 7.75
CA ASP A 205 -5.79 4.45 6.71
C ASP A 205 -5.06 5.79 6.82
N ALA A 206 -4.61 6.28 5.67
CA ALA A 206 -3.97 7.57 5.47
C ALA A 206 -5.01 8.55 4.92
N VAL A 207 -5.72 9.23 5.82
CA VAL A 207 -6.86 10.10 5.50
C VAL A 207 -6.42 11.56 5.43
N PRO A 208 -6.69 12.29 4.33
CA PRO A 208 -6.37 13.71 4.23
C PRO A 208 -7.01 14.54 5.35
N GLY A 209 -6.20 15.37 6.00
CA GLY A 209 -6.66 16.23 7.10
C GLY A 209 -6.75 15.56 8.46
N PHE A 210 -6.46 14.25 8.56
CA PHE A 210 -6.39 13.51 9.81
C PHE A 210 -5.02 12.84 9.94
N ILE A 211 -4.57 12.67 11.19
CA ILE A 211 -3.36 11.90 11.50
C ILE A 211 -3.80 10.71 12.34
N ASN A 212 -3.69 9.53 11.76
CA ASN A 212 -3.89 8.27 12.45
C ASN A 212 -2.55 7.76 13.00
N THR A 213 -2.59 6.97 14.07
CA THR A 213 -1.40 6.40 14.70
C THR A 213 -1.39 4.90 14.57
N ALA A 214 -0.19 4.35 14.39
CA ALA A 214 0.08 2.92 14.49
C ALA A 214 1.48 2.74 15.08
N TRP A 215 1.81 1.55 15.55
CA TRP A 215 3.14 1.28 16.09
C TRP A 215 3.61 -0.13 15.76
N THR A 216 4.91 -0.33 15.81
CA THR A 216 5.53 -1.65 15.68
C THR A 216 6.80 -1.73 16.51
N ASN A 217 7.20 -2.96 16.84
CA ASN A 217 8.51 -3.29 17.36
C ASN A 217 8.97 -4.57 16.66
N VAL A 218 9.97 -4.46 15.81
CA VAL A 218 10.45 -5.56 14.99
C VAL A 218 11.69 -6.17 15.62
N PRO A 219 11.66 -7.44 16.05
CA PRO A 219 12.78 -8.05 16.77
C PRO A 219 13.87 -8.63 15.85
N LYS A 220 13.62 -8.76 14.55
CA LYS A 220 14.54 -9.44 13.61
C LYS A 220 14.87 -8.52 12.43
N PRO A 221 16.15 -8.42 12.04
CA PRO A 221 16.50 -7.71 10.81
C PRO A 221 15.93 -8.45 9.60
N GLY A 222 15.55 -7.69 8.57
CA GLY A 222 14.94 -8.23 7.37
C GLY A 222 14.28 -7.20 6.48
N ILE A 223 13.73 -7.66 5.36
CA ILE A 223 12.96 -6.85 4.42
C ILE A 223 11.51 -7.30 4.50
N TYR A 224 10.64 -6.38 4.89
CA TYR A 224 9.21 -6.61 5.08
C TYR A 224 8.43 -5.83 4.03
N ARG A 225 7.48 -6.49 3.38
CA ARG A 225 6.74 -5.94 2.25
C ARG A 225 5.27 -5.73 2.59
N GLY A 226 4.73 -4.67 2.01
CA GLY A 226 3.35 -4.29 2.15
C GLY A 226 2.84 -3.56 0.92
N ALA A 227 1.65 -2.98 1.03
CA ALA A 227 1.01 -2.31 -0.08
C ALA A 227 0.06 -1.22 0.41
N CYS A 228 -0.36 -0.35 -0.51
CA CYS A 228 -1.56 0.45 -0.31
C CYS A 228 -2.80 -0.45 -0.39
N THR A 229 -3.68 -0.37 0.62
CA THR A 229 -4.87 -1.22 0.74
C THR A 229 -6.19 -0.46 0.77
N GLU A 230 -6.18 0.83 0.35
CA GLU A 230 -7.38 1.62 0.09
C GLU A 230 -7.34 2.17 -1.34
N LEU A 231 -8.45 2.01 -2.08
CA LEU A 231 -8.51 2.39 -3.50
C LEU A 231 -8.27 3.88 -3.68
N CYS A 232 -7.11 4.23 -4.20
CA CYS A 232 -6.62 5.60 -4.33
C CYS A 232 -6.47 6.08 -5.80
N GLY A 233 -7.06 5.39 -6.77
CA GLY A 233 -7.06 5.76 -8.19
C GLY A 233 -6.32 4.79 -9.11
N LEU A 234 -5.95 5.26 -10.30
CA LEU A 234 -5.45 4.44 -11.42
C LEU A 234 -4.24 3.55 -11.11
N LYS A 235 -3.31 4.03 -10.29
CA LYS A 235 -2.09 3.32 -9.93
C LYS A 235 -2.10 2.81 -8.48
N HIS A 236 -3.27 2.51 -7.94
CA HIS A 236 -3.42 1.98 -6.59
C HIS A 236 -2.50 0.77 -6.30
N ALA A 237 -2.38 -0.17 -7.23
CA ALA A 237 -1.50 -1.34 -7.11
C ALA A 237 0.00 -1.04 -7.36
N PHE A 238 0.35 0.22 -7.66
CA PHE A 238 1.70 0.64 -8.05
C PHE A 238 2.40 1.48 -6.97
N MET A 239 1.94 1.41 -5.72
CA MET A 239 2.55 2.07 -4.57
C MET A 239 2.76 1.08 -3.41
N PRO A 240 3.73 0.17 -3.57
CA PRO A 240 4.08 -0.80 -2.54
C PRO A 240 4.71 -0.12 -1.32
N VAL A 241 4.81 -0.88 -0.24
CA VAL A 241 5.56 -0.53 0.97
C VAL A 241 6.70 -1.53 1.12
N VAL A 242 7.91 -1.04 1.35
CA VAL A 242 9.05 -1.88 1.73
C VAL A 242 9.70 -1.29 2.98
N VAL A 243 9.82 -2.10 4.01
CA VAL A 243 10.48 -1.74 5.27
C VAL A 243 11.72 -2.60 5.44
N ARG A 244 12.87 -1.96 5.62
CA ARG A 244 14.13 -2.61 5.97
C ARG A 244 14.41 -2.42 7.45
N ALA A 245 14.22 -3.46 8.24
CA ALA A 245 14.61 -3.49 9.65
C ALA A 245 16.08 -3.88 9.76
N VAL A 246 16.87 -3.08 10.48
CA VAL A 246 18.33 -3.20 10.55
C VAL A 246 18.82 -3.07 11.97
N GLU A 247 20.09 -3.43 12.21
CA GLU A 247 20.74 -3.16 13.49
C GLU A 247 20.88 -1.66 13.74
N GLN A 248 20.96 -1.25 15.02
CA GLN A 248 21.02 0.16 15.43
C GLN A 248 22.16 0.94 14.75
N GLU A 249 23.34 0.34 14.66
CA GLU A 249 24.52 0.97 14.06
C GLU A 249 24.33 1.22 12.55
N GLU A 250 23.68 0.31 11.83
CA GLU A 250 23.36 0.46 10.41
C GLU A 250 22.31 1.56 10.21
N TYR A 251 21.31 1.62 11.09
CA TYR A 251 20.31 2.70 11.09
C TYR A 251 20.95 4.07 11.26
N GLU A 252 21.82 4.24 12.27
CA GLU A 252 22.52 5.50 12.53
C GLU A 252 23.41 5.93 11.35
N ALA A 253 24.15 4.99 10.75
CA ALA A 253 24.95 5.25 9.55
C ALA A 253 24.08 5.70 8.38
N TRP A 254 22.93 5.07 8.17
CA TRP A 254 21.97 5.42 7.12
C TRP A 254 21.38 6.82 7.35
N ILE A 255 21.02 7.20 8.57
CA ILE A 255 20.54 8.55 8.92
C ILE A 255 21.61 9.61 8.57
N VAL A 256 22.86 9.38 8.96
CA VAL A 256 23.97 10.30 8.66
C VAL A 256 24.15 10.48 7.14
N GLU A 257 24.08 9.38 6.38
CA GLU A 257 24.14 9.43 4.92
C GLU A 257 22.99 10.27 4.32
N LYS A 258 21.76 10.05 4.79
CA LYS A 258 20.59 10.80 4.31
C LYS A 258 20.65 12.29 4.61
N ILE A 259 21.14 12.66 5.79
CA ILE A 259 21.37 14.08 6.16
C ILE A 259 22.40 14.70 5.20
N ALA A 260 23.53 14.01 4.97
CA ALA A 260 24.56 14.50 4.07
C ALA A 260 24.08 14.68 2.62
N LEU A 261 23.26 13.73 2.12
CA LEU A 261 22.63 13.84 0.79
C LEU A 261 21.65 15.02 0.72
N ALA A 262 20.85 15.25 1.75
CA ALA A 262 19.93 16.40 1.81
C ALA A 262 20.67 17.74 1.83
N GLU A 263 21.80 17.83 2.55
CA GLU A 263 22.66 19.01 2.56
C GLU A 263 23.33 19.25 1.19
N ALA A 264 23.85 18.19 0.55
CA ALA A 264 24.42 18.27 -0.78
C ALA A 264 23.38 18.75 -1.82
N GLU A 265 22.12 18.28 -1.73
CA GLU A 265 21.04 18.72 -2.63
C GLU A 265 20.74 20.22 -2.46
N LYS A 266 20.76 20.75 -1.24
CA LYS A 266 20.61 22.20 -0.99
C LYS A 266 21.67 23.03 -1.67
N LEU A 267 22.93 22.57 -1.68
CA LEU A 267 24.02 23.27 -2.34
C LEU A 267 23.85 23.34 -3.86
N LEU A 268 23.15 22.38 -4.45
CA LEU A 268 22.85 22.40 -5.89
C LEU A 268 21.93 23.56 -6.29
N THR A 269 21.18 24.14 -5.37
CA THR A 269 20.32 25.31 -5.64
C THR A 269 21.13 26.54 -6.03
N GLU A 270 22.33 26.69 -5.50
CA GLU A 270 23.23 27.80 -5.78
C GLU A 270 24.15 27.57 -7.01
N LYS A 271 24.18 26.33 -7.53
CA LYS A 271 24.98 25.97 -8.70
C LYS A 271 24.45 26.70 -9.94
N ILE A 272 25.38 27.17 -10.78
CA ILE A 272 25.06 27.65 -12.13
C ILE A 272 24.83 26.44 -13.04
N TRP A 273 23.62 26.27 -13.50
CA TRP A 273 23.19 25.14 -14.34
C TRP A 273 23.19 25.53 -15.82
N THR A 274 23.71 24.67 -16.67
CA THR A 274 23.50 24.76 -18.11
C THR A 274 22.14 24.21 -18.51
N LYS A 275 21.60 24.63 -19.65
CA LYS A 275 20.35 24.09 -20.19
C LYS A 275 20.40 22.57 -20.35
N ALA A 276 21.50 22.02 -20.83
CA ALA A 276 21.66 20.59 -21.06
C ALA A 276 21.57 19.78 -19.74
N GLU A 277 22.22 20.24 -18.67
CA GLU A 277 22.17 19.62 -17.37
C GLU A 277 20.74 19.65 -16.77
N LEU A 278 20.03 20.79 -16.92
CA LEU A 278 18.63 20.90 -16.46
C LEU A 278 17.71 19.98 -17.25
N VAL A 279 17.86 19.90 -18.57
CA VAL A 279 17.05 19.01 -19.42
C VAL A 279 17.27 17.54 -19.05
N GLU A 280 18.55 17.15 -18.90
CA GLU A 280 18.87 15.76 -18.51
C GLU A 280 18.28 15.38 -17.12
N ARG A 281 18.44 16.26 -16.12
CA ARG A 281 17.86 16.04 -14.79
C ARG A 281 16.33 16.07 -14.85
N GLY A 282 15.77 17.05 -15.59
CA GLY A 282 14.32 17.21 -15.76
C GLY A 282 13.66 16.02 -16.44
N GLN A 283 14.35 15.35 -17.37
CA GLN A 283 13.86 14.10 -17.96
C GLN A 283 13.68 13.01 -16.91
N ARG A 284 14.67 12.82 -16.03
CA ARG A 284 14.57 11.83 -14.94
C ARG A 284 13.41 12.17 -13.98
N VAL A 285 13.26 13.44 -13.61
CA VAL A 285 12.16 13.92 -12.77
C VAL A 285 10.81 13.69 -13.43
N TYR A 286 10.71 13.99 -14.74
CA TYR A 286 9.50 13.81 -15.53
C TYR A 286 9.05 12.35 -15.58
N LEU A 287 9.97 11.45 -15.90
CA LEU A 287 9.68 10.01 -15.98
C LEU A 287 9.23 9.44 -14.64
N LYS A 288 9.73 9.97 -13.52
CA LYS A 288 9.38 9.50 -12.19
C LYS A 288 8.05 10.06 -11.68
N ASN A 289 7.74 11.33 -11.97
CA ASN A 289 6.64 12.04 -11.30
C ASN A 289 5.49 12.47 -12.22
N CYS A 290 5.72 12.62 -13.54
CA CYS A 290 4.79 13.29 -14.45
C CYS A 290 4.19 12.37 -15.52
N VAL A 291 4.97 11.37 -15.96
CA VAL A 291 4.62 10.48 -17.08
C VAL A 291 3.30 9.74 -16.88
N ALA A 292 2.95 9.44 -15.65
CA ALA A 292 1.72 8.72 -15.30
C ALA A 292 0.44 9.39 -15.81
N CYS A 293 0.42 10.73 -15.78
CA CYS A 293 -0.71 11.54 -16.21
C CYS A 293 -0.47 12.17 -17.58
N HIS A 294 0.74 12.69 -17.81
CA HIS A 294 1.06 13.45 -19.03
C HIS A 294 1.66 12.62 -20.16
N GLN A 295 1.86 11.31 -19.97
CA GLN A 295 2.45 10.36 -20.91
C GLN A 295 3.91 10.70 -21.30
N ALA A 296 4.66 9.72 -21.82
CA ALA A 296 6.06 9.93 -22.22
C ALA A 296 6.22 10.92 -23.38
N ASN A 297 5.22 11.03 -24.24
CA ASN A 297 5.18 11.94 -25.38
C ASN A 297 4.60 13.32 -25.02
N GLY A 298 4.23 13.59 -23.78
CA GLY A 298 3.67 14.85 -23.32
C GLY A 298 2.25 15.16 -23.78
N GLN A 299 1.54 14.22 -24.43
CA GLN A 299 0.19 14.45 -24.98
C GLN A 299 -0.93 14.31 -23.95
N GLY A 300 -0.63 13.74 -22.77
CA GLY A 300 -1.61 13.52 -21.73
C GLY A 300 -2.70 12.52 -22.12
N LEU A 301 -3.82 12.60 -21.42
CA LEU A 301 -5.03 11.78 -21.64
C LEU A 301 -6.28 12.68 -21.59
N PRO A 302 -6.56 13.45 -22.65
CA PRO A 302 -7.74 14.33 -22.68
C PRO A 302 -9.06 13.55 -22.49
N PRO A 303 -10.09 14.09 -21.82
CA PRO A 303 -10.12 15.45 -21.25
C PRO A 303 -9.55 15.56 -19.82
N VAL A 304 -9.09 14.46 -19.21
CA VAL A 304 -8.72 14.41 -17.79
C VAL A 304 -7.33 15.01 -17.54
N PHE A 305 -6.34 14.62 -18.35
CA PHE A 305 -4.97 15.10 -18.23
C PHE A 305 -4.57 15.88 -19.49
N PRO A 306 -4.33 17.19 -19.39
CA PRO A 306 -4.04 18.02 -20.54
C PRO A 306 -2.68 17.70 -21.15
N SER A 307 -2.55 17.97 -22.47
CA SER A 307 -1.28 17.91 -23.17
C SER A 307 -0.33 19.01 -22.69
N LEU A 308 0.92 18.62 -22.45
CA LEU A 308 2.05 19.56 -22.27
C LEU A 308 2.71 19.92 -23.60
N GLU A 309 2.70 18.97 -24.57
CA GLU A 309 3.14 19.24 -25.93
C GLU A 309 2.21 20.24 -26.59
N GLY A 310 2.76 21.30 -27.15
CA GLY A 310 2.01 22.38 -27.79
C GLY A 310 1.29 23.34 -26.84
N SER A 311 1.41 23.14 -25.52
CA SER A 311 0.77 24.01 -24.52
C SER A 311 1.38 25.41 -24.51
N GLN A 312 0.53 26.43 -24.66
CA GLN A 312 0.98 27.84 -24.62
C GLN A 312 1.54 28.21 -23.23
N ILE A 313 0.99 27.66 -22.15
CA ILE A 313 1.51 27.87 -20.79
C ILE A 313 2.92 27.29 -20.70
N VAL A 314 3.13 26.05 -21.13
CA VAL A 314 4.44 25.41 -21.08
C VAL A 314 5.43 26.14 -21.95
N MET A 315 5.06 26.51 -23.18
CA MET A 315 5.99 27.12 -24.15
C MET A 315 6.33 28.59 -23.89
N ARG A 316 5.41 29.38 -23.31
CA ARG A 316 5.51 30.86 -23.33
C ARG A 316 5.19 31.56 -22.02
N ASP A 317 4.64 30.86 -21.00
CA ASP A 317 4.31 31.48 -19.72
C ASP A 317 5.10 30.81 -18.60
N LYS A 318 6.35 31.21 -18.45
CA LYS A 318 7.28 30.73 -17.44
C LYS A 318 6.70 30.89 -16.02
N ALA A 319 6.10 32.04 -15.73
CA ALA A 319 5.58 32.34 -14.39
C ALA A 319 4.40 31.43 -14.03
N ARG A 320 3.45 31.27 -14.95
CA ARG A 320 2.30 30.38 -14.74
C ARG A 320 2.68 28.92 -14.66
N ASN A 321 3.70 28.51 -15.43
CA ASN A 321 4.23 27.14 -15.38
C ASN A 321 4.85 26.83 -14.00
N ILE A 322 5.64 27.78 -13.45
CA ILE A 322 6.16 27.66 -12.08
C ILE A 322 5.01 27.58 -11.07
N GLU A 323 4.05 28.50 -11.12
CA GLU A 323 2.89 28.55 -10.22
C GLU A 323 2.13 27.22 -10.20
N ILE A 324 1.84 26.62 -11.37
CA ILE A 324 1.15 25.33 -11.47
C ILE A 324 1.92 24.20 -10.77
N LEU A 325 3.25 24.13 -10.95
CA LEU A 325 4.03 23.11 -10.25
C LEU A 325 4.13 23.39 -8.74
N MET A 326 4.20 24.65 -8.36
CA MET A 326 4.32 25.02 -6.94
C MET A 326 3.03 24.82 -6.16
N GLU A 327 1.89 25.19 -6.73
CA GLU A 327 0.60 25.25 -6.02
C GLU A 327 -0.42 24.19 -6.49
N GLY A 328 -0.15 23.52 -7.62
CA GLY A 328 -1.13 22.66 -8.28
C GLY A 328 -2.23 23.45 -8.98
N VAL A 329 -3.31 22.75 -9.33
CA VAL A 329 -4.51 23.35 -9.93
C VAL A 329 -5.74 23.00 -9.09
N GLN A 330 -6.33 23.99 -8.45
CA GLN A 330 -7.48 23.79 -7.60
C GLN A 330 -8.64 23.13 -8.35
N GLY A 331 -9.18 22.05 -7.79
CA GLY A 331 -10.29 21.29 -8.38
C GLY A 331 -9.87 20.34 -9.52
N ALA A 332 -8.57 20.21 -9.81
CA ALA A 332 -8.02 19.27 -10.79
C ALA A 332 -7.10 18.22 -10.14
N ALA A 333 -6.75 17.18 -10.90
CA ALA A 333 -5.82 16.14 -10.45
C ALA A 333 -4.35 16.60 -10.40
N MET A 334 -4.03 17.81 -10.91
CA MET A 334 -2.68 18.37 -10.87
C MET A 334 -2.38 18.88 -9.46
N GLN A 335 -1.64 18.12 -8.70
CA GLN A 335 -1.25 18.44 -7.33
C GLN A 335 -0.08 19.41 -7.25
N ALA A 336 0.13 20.02 -6.07
CA ALA A 336 1.30 20.85 -5.79
C ALA A 336 2.55 19.97 -5.60
N PHE A 337 3.66 20.38 -6.23
CA PHE A 337 4.94 19.69 -6.11
C PHE A 337 5.96 20.42 -5.22
N SER A 338 5.60 21.59 -4.67
CA SER A 338 6.48 22.40 -3.82
C SER A 338 7.02 21.69 -2.57
N LYS A 339 6.30 20.68 -2.07
CA LYS A 339 6.71 19.83 -0.94
C LYS A 339 7.28 18.49 -1.39
N GLN A 340 7.24 18.16 -2.69
CA GLN A 340 7.59 16.86 -3.22
C GLN A 340 8.91 16.85 -3.99
N LEU A 341 9.28 17.99 -4.57
CA LEU A 341 10.46 18.15 -5.42
C LEU A 341 11.33 19.29 -4.87
N SER A 342 12.65 19.14 -5.01
CA SER A 342 13.59 20.21 -4.72
C SER A 342 13.43 21.38 -5.72
N GLU A 343 13.96 22.54 -5.37
CA GLU A 343 14.01 23.71 -6.27
C GLU A 343 14.69 23.37 -7.59
N VAL A 344 15.74 22.56 -7.50
CA VAL A 344 16.51 22.09 -8.67
C VAL A 344 15.66 21.17 -9.54
N ASP A 345 14.90 20.24 -8.94
CA ASP A 345 14.04 19.30 -9.66
C ASP A 345 12.87 20.02 -10.36
N ILE A 346 12.24 20.97 -9.66
CA ILE A 346 11.15 21.78 -10.24
C ILE A 346 11.67 22.59 -11.43
N ALA A 347 12.78 23.30 -11.25
CA ALA A 347 13.40 24.06 -12.34
C ALA A 347 13.78 23.17 -13.54
N SER A 348 14.35 22.01 -13.24
CA SER A 348 14.78 21.04 -14.24
C SER A 348 13.62 20.45 -15.04
N VAL A 349 12.54 20.03 -14.38
CA VAL A 349 11.39 19.44 -15.07
C VAL A 349 10.63 20.46 -15.90
N ILE A 350 10.53 21.71 -15.44
CA ILE A 350 9.94 22.79 -16.24
C ILE A 350 10.81 23.04 -17.48
N THR A 351 12.12 23.15 -17.31
CA THR A 351 13.04 23.34 -18.44
C THR A 351 12.98 22.17 -19.42
N TYR A 352 12.89 20.93 -18.93
CA TYR A 352 12.71 19.74 -19.77
C TYR A 352 11.42 19.81 -20.59
N THR A 353 10.28 20.09 -19.98
CA THR A 353 8.99 20.13 -20.69
C THR A 353 8.92 21.28 -21.71
N ARG A 354 9.62 22.39 -21.45
CA ARG A 354 9.75 23.52 -22.36
C ARG A 354 10.67 23.23 -23.55
N ASP A 355 11.63 22.33 -23.40
CA ASP A 355 12.58 21.94 -24.43
C ASP A 355 12.21 20.67 -25.21
N SER A 356 11.34 19.83 -24.64
CA SER A 356 10.97 18.52 -25.19
C SER A 356 9.92 18.61 -26.29
N TRP A 357 9.82 17.54 -27.06
CA TRP A 357 8.83 17.33 -28.14
C TRP A 357 8.88 18.48 -29.17
N SER A 358 7.73 19.03 -29.53
CA SER A 358 7.65 20.21 -30.43
C SER A 358 7.87 21.53 -29.68
N ASN A 359 7.87 21.54 -28.35
CA ASN A 359 7.97 22.76 -27.55
C ASN A 359 9.30 23.48 -27.70
N GLY A 360 10.41 22.76 -27.77
CA GLY A 360 11.74 23.35 -27.90
C GLY A 360 11.95 24.12 -29.20
N LYS A 361 11.17 23.80 -30.26
CA LYS A 361 11.21 24.55 -31.55
C LYS A 361 10.24 25.72 -31.59
N ASN A 362 9.10 25.62 -30.89
CA ASN A 362 7.98 26.55 -31.00
C ASN A 362 7.86 27.48 -29.80
N GLY A 363 8.61 27.22 -28.72
CA GLY A 363 8.62 28.01 -27.49
C GLY A 363 9.47 29.26 -27.56
N ASP A 364 9.54 29.98 -26.45
CA ASP A 364 10.36 31.22 -26.31
C ASP A 364 11.85 30.94 -26.04
N GLY A 365 12.22 29.69 -25.78
CA GLY A 365 13.60 29.27 -25.48
C GLY A 365 14.11 29.62 -24.08
N GLU A 366 13.28 30.24 -23.23
CA GLU A 366 13.65 30.53 -21.84
C GLU A 366 13.79 29.25 -21.02
N ILE A 367 14.80 29.22 -20.16
CA ILE A 367 14.99 28.15 -19.15
C ILE A 367 14.51 28.63 -17.80
N VAL A 368 14.18 27.66 -16.95
CA VAL A 368 13.91 27.90 -15.52
C VAL A 368 15.09 27.39 -14.72
N VAL A 369 15.68 28.27 -13.91
CA VAL A 369 16.80 27.94 -13.04
C VAL A 369 16.33 27.79 -11.56
N PRO A 370 17.08 27.09 -10.71
CA PRO A 370 16.66 26.87 -9.30
C PRO A 370 16.33 28.18 -8.56
N MET A 371 17.05 29.26 -8.82
CA MET A 371 16.79 30.57 -8.22
C MET A 371 15.43 31.16 -8.58
N ASP A 372 14.86 30.88 -9.76
CA ASP A 372 13.50 31.28 -10.10
C ASP A 372 12.46 30.68 -9.13
N ILE A 373 12.71 29.45 -8.67
CA ILE A 373 11.84 28.73 -7.73
C ILE A 373 12.03 29.29 -6.31
N VAL A 374 13.26 29.57 -5.91
CA VAL A 374 13.57 30.24 -4.62
C VAL A 374 12.88 31.61 -4.58
N ASP A 375 12.98 32.39 -5.64
CA ASP A 375 12.34 33.71 -5.72
C ASP A 375 10.81 33.62 -5.68
N TYR A 376 10.25 32.56 -6.29
CA TYR A 376 8.80 32.30 -6.18
C TYR A 376 8.40 32.00 -4.73
N LYS A 377 9.09 31.09 -4.04
CA LYS A 377 8.85 30.75 -2.62
C LYS A 377 8.93 31.98 -1.72
N ASN A 378 9.94 32.82 -1.90
CA ASN A 378 10.13 34.04 -1.13
C ASN A 378 9.00 35.06 -1.32
N ARG A 379 8.48 35.19 -2.55
CA ARG A 379 7.35 36.07 -2.85
C ARG A 379 6.01 35.52 -2.31
N ALA A 380 5.80 34.24 -2.41
CA ALA A 380 4.58 33.57 -1.96
C ALA A 380 4.58 33.31 -0.44
N LYS A 381 5.69 33.54 0.26
CA LYS A 381 5.91 33.20 1.69
C LYS A 381 5.59 31.70 2.00
N LEU A 382 5.91 30.84 1.07
CA LEU A 382 5.78 29.38 1.16
C LEU A 382 6.99 28.74 1.80
#